data_67493e73dafe62ec2157c1f438091b4a
#
_entry.id   67493e73dafe62ec2157c1f438091b4a
#
_cell.length_a   1.000
_cell.length_b   1.000
_cell.length_c   1.000
_cell.angle_alpha   90.00
_cell.angle_beta   90.00
_cell.angle_gamma   90.00
#
_symmetry.space_group_name_H-M   'P 1'
#
loop_
_entity.id
_entity.type
_entity.pdbx_description
1 polymer ?
#
loop_
_entity_poly.entity_id
_entity_poly.type
_entity_poly.pdbx_seq_one_letter_code
_entity_poly.pdbx_strand_id
1 'polypeptide(L)'
;MRRFVIAFLLASTTLAAAARAQPLKLAYVDVQRAIQETDEGKAARNRLKSEFDQRRSQIDKKSADLEKMQQEYEKQAPVLSDDAKRKKQEEFQKALIDARKSAGDLQEDMNRQEQAAMGSILQRLQQVVAEIAERESLSFVMDKGMLLYAPAAADITNEVVRRYNDKFGAGEKAAGKAPPKTAQPAPKTPPQPLPGKK
;
A
#
# COMPACT_ATOMS: atom_id res chain seq x y z
N MET A 1 -79.79 18.14 -22.02
CA MET A 1 -78.38 18.49 -21.96
C MET A 1 -77.68 18.35 -20.58
N ARG A 2 -78.35 17.85 -19.57
CA ARG A 2 -77.85 17.69 -18.18
C ARG A 2 -77.24 16.32 -17.87
N ARG A 3 -77.34 15.36 -18.78
CA ARG A 3 -76.95 13.96 -18.55
C ARG A 3 -75.53 13.61 -19.10
N PHE A 4 -74.94 14.50 -19.94
CA PHE A 4 -73.62 14.27 -20.53
C PHE A 4 -72.45 14.91 -19.74
N VAL A 5 -72.72 15.81 -18.78
CA VAL A 5 -71.68 16.48 -17.98
C VAL A 5 -71.19 15.63 -16.81
N ILE A 6 -72.00 14.69 -16.35
CA ILE A 6 -71.66 13.84 -15.15
C ILE A 6 -70.74 12.67 -15.54
N ALA A 7 -70.76 12.22 -16.82
CA ALA A 7 -69.92 11.13 -17.30
C ALA A 7 -68.47 11.51 -17.51
N PHE A 8 -68.10 12.79 -17.63
CA PHE A 8 -66.74 13.27 -17.89
C PHE A 8 -65.92 13.54 -16.62
N LEU A 9 -66.58 13.61 -15.46
CA LEU A 9 -65.92 13.90 -14.17
C LEU A 9 -65.45 12.67 -13.42
N LEU A 10 -65.79 11.44 -13.87
CA LEU A 10 -65.37 10.18 -13.23
C LEU A 10 -64.16 9.51 -13.89
N ALA A 11 -63.65 10.06 -14.99
CA ALA A 11 -62.53 9.47 -15.72
C ALA A 11 -61.16 10.03 -15.31
N SER A 12 -61.09 10.98 -14.35
CA SER A 12 -59.86 11.73 -14.01
C SER A 12 -59.11 11.22 -12.77
N THR A 13 -59.52 10.11 -12.15
CA THR A 13 -58.95 9.71 -10.84
C THR A 13 -58.13 8.44 -10.83
N THR A 14 -57.67 7.91 -11.96
CA THR A 14 -56.88 6.66 -11.96
C THR A 14 -55.43 6.77 -12.47
N LEU A 15 -54.85 7.96 -12.46
CA LEU A 15 -53.40 8.10 -12.73
C LEU A 15 -52.65 8.44 -11.43
N ALA A 16 -53.00 7.77 -10.32
CA ALA A 16 -52.08 7.62 -9.21
C ALA A 16 -50.96 6.67 -9.70
N ALA A 17 -49.97 7.25 -10.37
CA ALA A 17 -48.73 6.53 -10.64
C ALA A 17 -48.27 5.94 -9.32
N ALA A 18 -48.36 4.62 -9.18
CA ALA A 18 -47.73 3.88 -8.10
C ALA A 18 -46.23 4.19 -8.20
N ALA A 19 -45.77 5.20 -7.48
CA ALA A 19 -44.37 5.41 -7.20
C ALA A 19 -43.89 4.12 -6.49
N ARG A 20 -43.45 3.14 -7.28
CA ARG A 20 -42.81 1.95 -6.72
C ARG A 20 -41.57 2.45 -6.03
N ALA A 21 -41.63 2.60 -4.71
CA ALA A 21 -40.47 2.76 -3.89
C ALA A 21 -39.53 1.58 -4.24
N GLN A 22 -38.46 1.86 -4.91
CA GLN A 22 -37.45 0.81 -5.20
C GLN A 22 -37.00 0.29 -3.85
N PRO A 23 -36.95 -1.04 -3.63
CA PRO A 23 -36.45 -1.58 -2.38
C PRO A 23 -35.01 -1.13 -2.19
N LEU A 24 -34.73 -0.59 -1.01
CA LEU A 24 -33.39 -0.15 -0.63
C LEU A 24 -32.48 -1.37 -0.58
N LYS A 25 -31.54 -1.46 -1.53
CA LYS A 25 -30.56 -2.53 -1.56
C LYS A 25 -29.32 -2.11 -0.80
N LEU A 26 -29.00 -2.84 0.26
CA LEU A 26 -27.85 -2.61 1.12
C LEU A 26 -26.84 -3.74 0.95
N ALA A 27 -25.56 -3.40 0.93
CA ALA A 27 -24.45 -4.35 0.96
C ALA A 27 -23.38 -3.88 1.97
N TYR A 28 -22.50 -4.80 2.32
CA TYR A 28 -21.31 -4.44 3.10
C TYR A 28 -20.06 -5.11 2.54
N VAL A 29 -18.92 -4.50 2.84
CA VAL A 29 -17.60 -5.00 2.50
C VAL A 29 -16.72 -5.02 3.76
N ASP A 30 -16.00 -6.09 3.98
CA ASP A 30 -14.93 -6.18 4.97
C ASP A 30 -13.66 -5.59 4.33
N VAL A 31 -13.45 -4.29 4.54
CA VAL A 31 -12.35 -3.54 3.92
C VAL A 31 -11.00 -4.10 4.32
N GLN A 32 -10.83 -4.48 5.59
CA GLN A 32 -9.57 -5.05 6.09
C GLN A 32 -9.25 -6.38 5.41
N ARG A 33 -10.24 -7.27 5.34
CA ARG A 33 -10.10 -8.55 4.64
C ARG A 33 -9.84 -8.33 3.14
N ALA A 34 -10.57 -7.43 2.51
CA ALA A 34 -10.39 -7.13 1.09
C ALA A 34 -8.96 -6.67 0.79
N ILE A 35 -8.41 -5.70 1.56
CA ILE A 35 -7.02 -5.25 1.40
C ILE A 35 -6.05 -6.43 1.51
N GLN A 36 -6.26 -7.32 2.50
CA GLN A 36 -5.36 -8.44 2.76
C GLN A 36 -5.44 -9.54 1.70
N GLU A 37 -6.59 -9.73 1.07
CA GLU A 37 -6.84 -10.80 0.10
C GLU A 37 -6.57 -10.38 -1.35
N THR A 38 -6.47 -9.07 -1.65
CA THR A 38 -6.06 -8.62 -2.99
C THR A 38 -4.63 -9.06 -3.31
N ASP A 39 -4.33 -9.28 -4.58
CA ASP A 39 -2.99 -9.65 -5.03
C ASP A 39 -1.97 -8.55 -4.70
N GLU A 40 -2.35 -7.28 -4.88
CA GLU A 40 -1.52 -6.13 -4.50
C GLU A 40 -1.27 -6.08 -2.99
N GLY A 41 -2.28 -6.36 -2.16
CA GLY A 41 -2.13 -6.40 -0.70
C GLY A 41 -1.19 -7.51 -0.22
N LYS A 42 -1.30 -8.70 -0.82
CA LYS A 42 -0.38 -9.81 -0.55
C LYS A 42 1.05 -9.47 -0.96
N ALA A 43 1.23 -8.88 -2.13
CA ALA A 43 2.55 -8.51 -2.63
C ALA A 43 3.17 -7.38 -1.81
N ALA A 44 2.40 -6.35 -1.44
CA ALA A 44 2.85 -5.29 -0.56
C ALA A 44 3.33 -5.83 0.79
N ARG A 45 2.57 -6.75 1.41
CA ARG A 45 2.95 -7.41 2.67
C ARG A 45 4.25 -8.20 2.53
N ASN A 46 4.39 -8.99 1.46
CA ASN A 46 5.58 -9.79 1.23
C ASN A 46 6.82 -8.90 1.02
N ARG A 47 6.67 -7.80 0.27
CA ARG A 47 7.74 -6.82 0.06
C ARG A 47 8.15 -6.17 1.37
N LEU A 48 7.18 -5.64 2.14
CA LEU A 48 7.44 -5.01 3.43
C LEU A 48 8.14 -5.96 4.41
N LYS A 49 7.68 -7.23 4.45
CA LYS A 49 8.33 -8.26 5.27
C LYS A 49 9.78 -8.49 4.85
N SER A 50 10.05 -8.63 3.55
CA SER A 50 11.41 -8.84 3.04
C SER A 50 12.32 -7.65 3.36
N GLU A 51 11.84 -6.42 3.18
CA GLU A 51 12.58 -5.20 3.52
C GLU A 51 12.86 -5.11 5.02
N PHE A 52 11.87 -5.42 5.84
CA PHE A 52 12.03 -5.47 7.30
C PHE A 52 13.10 -6.47 7.70
N ASP A 53 13.03 -7.70 7.20
CA ASP A 53 13.97 -8.77 7.53
C ASP A 53 15.41 -8.40 7.12
N GLN A 54 15.58 -7.78 5.94
CA GLN A 54 16.90 -7.30 5.48
C GLN A 54 17.46 -6.18 6.36
N ARG A 55 16.67 -5.16 6.67
CA ARG A 55 17.11 -4.04 7.50
C ARG A 55 17.34 -4.46 8.94
N ARG A 56 16.51 -5.37 9.47
CA ARG A 56 16.70 -5.95 10.81
C ARG A 56 18.03 -6.68 10.89
N SER A 57 18.36 -7.50 9.89
CA SER A 57 19.67 -8.19 9.82
C SER A 57 20.85 -7.21 9.81
N GLN A 58 20.72 -6.04 9.16
CA GLN A 58 21.75 -5.00 9.21
C GLN A 58 21.90 -4.38 10.61
N ILE A 59 20.80 -4.15 11.31
CA ILE A 59 20.81 -3.63 12.67
C ILE A 59 21.43 -4.67 13.63
N ASP A 60 21.09 -5.94 13.47
CA ASP A 60 21.64 -7.02 14.27
C ASP A 60 23.17 -7.15 14.09
N LYS A 61 23.68 -6.95 12.85
CA LYS A 61 25.13 -6.87 12.59
C LYS A 61 25.78 -5.68 13.30
N LYS A 62 25.18 -4.49 13.23
CA LYS A 62 25.69 -3.31 13.97
C LYS A 62 25.74 -3.55 15.47
N SER A 63 24.74 -4.24 16.03
CA SER A 63 24.73 -4.60 17.45
C SER A 63 25.86 -5.57 17.81
N ALA A 64 26.09 -6.59 16.97
CA ALA A 64 27.20 -7.53 17.16
C ALA A 64 28.58 -6.84 17.02
N ASP A 65 28.70 -5.85 16.13
CA ASP A 65 29.93 -5.08 15.98
C ASP A 65 30.17 -4.18 17.22
N LEU A 66 29.14 -3.59 17.80
CA LEU A 66 29.23 -2.86 19.08
C LEU A 66 29.71 -3.75 20.21
N GLU A 67 29.19 -4.97 20.33
CA GLU A 67 29.64 -5.93 21.34
C GLU A 67 31.14 -6.28 21.15
N LYS A 68 31.58 -6.49 19.91
CA LYS A 68 33.00 -6.72 19.61
C LYS A 68 33.86 -5.53 19.98
N MET A 69 33.45 -4.32 19.60
CA MET A 69 34.18 -3.10 19.97
C MET A 69 34.34 -2.97 21.47
N GLN A 70 33.30 -3.29 22.24
CA GLN A 70 33.36 -3.27 23.71
C GLN A 70 34.34 -4.31 24.24
N GLN A 71 34.25 -5.58 23.79
CA GLN A 71 35.14 -6.65 24.20
C GLN A 71 36.61 -6.37 23.85
N GLU A 72 36.86 -5.82 22.66
CA GLU A 72 38.21 -5.42 22.22
C GLU A 72 38.75 -4.28 23.08
N TYR A 73 37.92 -3.30 23.40
CA TYR A 73 38.30 -2.21 24.29
C TYR A 73 38.68 -2.73 25.68
N GLU A 74 37.88 -3.60 26.29
CA GLU A 74 38.13 -4.19 27.60
C GLU A 74 39.47 -4.95 27.64
N LYS A 75 39.79 -5.72 26.58
CA LYS A 75 41.04 -6.48 26.47
C LYS A 75 42.25 -5.56 26.30
N GLN A 76 42.10 -4.47 25.58
CA GLN A 76 43.23 -3.59 25.22
C GLN A 76 43.40 -2.42 26.20
N ALA A 77 42.41 -2.07 26.96
CA ALA A 77 42.40 -0.90 27.87
C ALA A 77 43.63 -0.84 28.82
N PRO A 78 44.16 -1.96 29.38
CA PRO A 78 45.30 -1.89 30.26
C PRO A 78 46.60 -1.41 29.58
N VAL A 79 46.74 -1.60 28.25
CA VAL A 79 47.95 -1.29 27.49
C VAL A 79 47.82 -0.08 26.57
N LEU A 80 46.62 0.48 26.45
CA LEU A 80 46.36 1.66 25.61
C LEU A 80 46.78 2.95 26.28
N SER A 81 47.34 3.91 25.50
CA SER A 81 47.52 5.31 25.94
C SER A 81 46.16 5.99 26.12
N ASP A 82 46.12 7.08 26.89
CA ASP A 82 44.91 7.85 27.17
C ASP A 82 44.29 8.42 25.88
N ASP A 83 45.08 8.83 24.92
CA ASP A 83 44.62 9.28 23.62
C ASP A 83 43.96 8.15 22.80
N ALA A 84 44.52 6.95 22.84
CA ALA A 84 43.97 5.79 22.18
C ALA A 84 42.66 5.33 22.83
N LYS A 85 42.55 5.40 24.18
CA LYS A 85 41.30 5.14 24.91
C LYS A 85 40.20 6.10 24.48
N ARG A 86 40.48 7.42 24.46
CA ARG A 86 39.51 8.43 24.03
C ARG A 86 39.01 8.16 22.62
N LYS A 87 39.89 7.93 21.66
CA LYS A 87 39.51 7.60 20.28
C LYS A 87 38.58 6.40 20.19
N LYS A 88 38.91 5.30 20.88
CA LYS A 88 38.06 4.11 20.90
C LYS A 88 36.68 4.37 21.54
N GLN A 89 36.63 5.17 22.58
CA GLN A 89 35.36 5.59 23.19
C GLN A 89 34.53 6.46 22.26
N GLU A 90 35.14 7.40 21.55
CA GLU A 90 34.45 8.23 20.55
C GLU A 90 33.90 7.39 19.40
N GLU A 91 34.70 6.43 18.88
CA GLU A 91 34.25 5.48 17.85
C GLU A 91 33.07 4.64 18.31
N PHE A 92 33.13 4.11 19.53
CA PHE A 92 32.03 3.35 20.12
C PHE A 92 30.76 4.18 20.28
N GLN A 93 30.86 5.39 20.82
CA GLN A 93 29.72 6.30 20.96
C GLN A 93 29.08 6.65 19.60
N LYS A 94 29.89 6.92 18.60
CA LYS A 94 29.43 7.18 17.23
C LYS A 94 28.71 5.97 16.63
N ALA A 95 29.27 4.78 16.79
CA ALA A 95 28.65 3.54 16.32
C ALA A 95 27.34 3.23 17.05
N LEU A 96 27.29 3.50 18.37
CA LEU A 96 26.06 3.34 19.17
C LEU A 96 24.93 4.27 18.70
N ILE A 97 25.27 5.54 18.44
CA ILE A 97 24.29 6.52 17.93
C ILE A 97 23.79 6.09 16.56
N ASP A 98 24.67 5.63 15.68
CA ASP A 98 24.31 5.14 14.34
C ASP A 98 23.40 3.89 14.38
N ALA A 99 23.71 2.94 15.27
CA ALA A 99 22.86 1.76 15.46
C ALA A 99 21.45 2.12 15.97
N ARG A 100 21.37 3.03 16.97
CA ARG A 100 20.09 3.52 17.50
C ARG A 100 19.27 4.26 16.45
N LYS A 101 19.93 5.13 15.67
CA LYS A 101 19.29 5.84 14.59
C LYS A 101 18.74 4.86 13.54
N SER A 102 19.53 3.88 13.13
CA SER A 102 19.10 2.88 12.15
C SER A 102 17.88 2.08 12.62
N ALA A 103 17.77 1.79 13.92
CA ALA A 103 16.62 1.10 14.49
C ALA A 103 15.35 2.00 14.49
N GLY A 104 15.50 3.29 14.81
CA GLY A 104 14.41 4.27 14.77
C GLY A 104 13.92 4.50 13.35
N ASP A 105 14.85 4.73 12.41
CA ASP A 105 14.54 4.95 10.99
C ASP A 105 13.80 3.75 10.38
N LEU A 106 14.16 2.51 10.76
CA LEU A 106 13.46 1.32 10.29
C LEU A 106 11.97 1.35 10.67
N GLN A 107 11.66 1.65 11.92
CA GLN A 107 10.27 1.66 12.39
C GLN A 107 9.45 2.73 11.68
N GLU A 108 10.01 3.93 11.54
CA GLU A 108 9.34 5.05 10.86
C GLU A 108 9.11 4.75 9.38
N ASP A 109 10.13 4.25 8.69
CA ASP A 109 10.05 3.91 7.27
C ASP A 109 9.03 2.81 7.01
N MET A 110 8.99 1.76 7.85
CA MET A 110 8.01 0.68 7.72
C MET A 110 6.59 1.20 7.89
N ASN A 111 6.33 2.02 8.92
CA ASN A 111 5.02 2.60 9.13
C ASN A 111 4.58 3.47 7.94
N ARG A 112 5.47 4.28 7.40
CA ARG A 112 5.21 5.14 6.23
C ARG A 112 4.89 4.32 4.99
N GLN A 113 5.66 3.28 4.72
CA GLN A 113 5.45 2.41 3.56
C GLN A 113 4.14 1.62 3.68
N GLU A 114 3.82 1.11 4.87
CA GLU A 114 2.56 0.41 5.13
C GLU A 114 1.36 1.33 4.89
N GLN A 115 1.37 2.55 5.46
CA GLN A 115 0.31 3.52 5.26
C GLN A 115 0.14 3.91 3.79
N ALA A 116 1.24 4.11 3.06
CA ALA A 116 1.20 4.43 1.63
C ALA A 116 0.60 3.29 0.80
N ALA A 117 1.00 2.04 1.07
CA ALA A 117 0.47 0.87 0.40
C ALA A 117 -1.03 0.68 0.69
N MET A 118 -1.43 0.77 1.97
CA MET A 118 -2.84 0.67 2.37
C MET A 118 -3.69 1.78 1.74
N GLY A 119 -3.21 3.02 1.73
CA GLY A 119 -3.92 4.16 1.12
C GLY A 119 -4.18 3.96 -0.37
N SER A 120 -3.17 3.49 -1.10
CA SER A 120 -3.30 3.18 -2.54
C SER A 120 -4.33 2.09 -2.81
N ILE A 121 -4.27 1.00 -2.07
CA ILE A 121 -5.20 -0.12 -2.21
C ILE A 121 -6.63 0.32 -1.86
N LEU A 122 -6.81 1.05 -0.76
CA LEU A 122 -8.12 1.55 -0.33
C LEU A 122 -8.77 2.45 -1.39
N GLN A 123 -8.00 3.35 -2.00
CA GLN A 123 -8.51 4.22 -3.06
C GLN A 123 -9.02 3.42 -4.27
N ARG A 124 -8.29 2.37 -4.66
CA ARG A 124 -8.71 1.48 -5.76
C ARG A 124 -9.90 0.61 -5.37
N LEU A 125 -9.95 0.13 -4.12
CA LEU A 125 -11.11 -0.61 -3.60
C LEU A 125 -12.39 0.23 -3.66
N GLN A 126 -12.31 1.52 -3.30
CA GLN A 126 -13.46 2.42 -3.40
C GLN A 126 -13.98 2.54 -4.84
N GLN A 127 -13.10 2.59 -5.84
CA GLN A 127 -13.50 2.59 -7.25
C GLN A 127 -14.22 1.30 -7.64
N VAL A 128 -13.70 0.14 -7.21
CA VAL A 128 -14.32 -1.16 -7.48
C VAL A 128 -15.68 -1.28 -6.79
N VAL A 129 -15.79 -0.83 -5.55
CA VAL A 129 -17.05 -0.82 -4.81
C VAL A 129 -18.09 0.05 -5.50
N ALA A 130 -17.71 1.24 -5.99
CA ALA A 130 -18.61 2.12 -6.74
C ALA A 130 -19.13 1.45 -8.02
N GLU A 131 -18.25 0.81 -8.80
CA GLU A 131 -18.63 0.07 -10.01
C GLU A 131 -19.60 -1.09 -9.73
N ILE A 132 -19.39 -1.81 -8.62
CA ILE A 132 -20.31 -2.88 -8.18
C ILE A 132 -21.66 -2.28 -7.78
N ALA A 133 -21.65 -1.20 -7.00
CA ALA A 133 -22.85 -0.55 -6.49
C ALA A 133 -23.73 -0.04 -7.65
N GLU A 134 -23.14 0.60 -8.64
CA GLU A 134 -23.84 1.07 -9.84
C GLU A 134 -24.45 -0.10 -10.62
N ARG A 135 -23.67 -1.14 -10.90
CA ARG A 135 -24.13 -2.30 -11.68
C ARG A 135 -25.25 -3.07 -10.99
N GLU A 136 -25.17 -3.21 -9.67
CA GLU A 136 -26.15 -3.99 -8.89
C GLU A 136 -27.28 -3.13 -8.33
N SER A 137 -27.26 -1.83 -8.64
CA SER A 137 -28.22 -0.84 -8.14
C SER A 137 -28.29 -0.88 -6.60
N LEU A 138 -27.13 -0.91 -5.95
CA LEU A 138 -27.03 -0.83 -4.49
C LEU A 138 -27.23 0.61 -4.06
N SER A 139 -28.05 0.80 -3.03
CA SER A 139 -28.31 2.14 -2.49
C SER A 139 -27.20 2.60 -1.56
N PHE A 140 -26.63 1.67 -0.79
CA PHE A 140 -25.50 1.93 0.11
C PHE A 140 -24.60 0.69 0.20
N VAL A 141 -23.28 0.95 0.37
CA VAL A 141 -22.30 -0.05 0.75
C VAL A 141 -21.59 0.45 2.00
N MET A 142 -21.57 -0.36 3.04
CA MET A 142 -20.98 -0.01 4.34
C MET A 142 -19.76 -0.88 4.64
N ASP A 143 -18.85 -0.37 5.47
CA ASP A 143 -17.78 -1.20 6.02
C ASP A 143 -18.38 -2.15 7.08
N LYS A 144 -18.00 -3.42 7.02
CA LYS A 144 -18.39 -4.44 8.01
C LYS A 144 -18.05 -4.02 9.45
N GLY A 145 -16.94 -3.32 9.65
CA GLY A 145 -16.52 -2.82 10.97
C GLY A 145 -17.49 -1.83 11.62
N MET A 146 -18.40 -1.24 10.84
CA MET A 146 -19.43 -0.31 11.33
C MET A 146 -20.76 -1.01 11.65
N LEU A 147 -20.88 -2.31 11.37
CA LEU A 147 -22.12 -3.07 11.50
C LEU A 147 -22.06 -4.00 12.70
N LEU A 148 -23.08 -3.98 13.55
CA LEU A 148 -23.25 -4.96 14.62
C LEU A 148 -23.79 -6.29 14.09
N TYR A 149 -24.63 -6.23 13.06
CA TYR A 149 -25.21 -7.40 12.40
C TYR A 149 -25.52 -7.09 10.94
N ALA A 150 -25.25 -8.04 10.06
CA ALA A 150 -25.72 -8.05 8.69
C ALA A 150 -25.83 -9.50 8.20
N PRO A 151 -26.83 -9.80 7.33
CA PRO A 151 -26.94 -11.13 6.74
C PRO A 151 -25.77 -11.40 5.79
N ALA A 152 -25.27 -12.65 5.76
CA ALA A 152 -24.15 -13.03 4.88
C ALA A 152 -24.44 -12.80 3.39
N ALA A 153 -25.70 -12.81 2.97
CA ALA A 153 -26.12 -12.54 1.61
C ALA A 153 -25.83 -11.09 1.15
N ALA A 154 -25.61 -10.16 2.10
CA ALA A 154 -25.24 -8.77 1.80
C ALA A 154 -23.71 -8.55 1.74
N ASP A 155 -22.89 -9.57 1.98
CA ASP A 155 -21.43 -9.50 1.90
C ASP A 155 -20.95 -9.56 0.44
N ILE A 156 -20.40 -8.44 -0.03
CA ILE A 156 -19.82 -8.33 -1.37
C ILE A 156 -18.29 -8.40 -1.36
N THR A 157 -17.65 -8.70 -0.22
CA THR A 157 -16.19 -8.66 -0.07
C THR A 157 -15.47 -9.51 -1.12
N ASN A 158 -15.92 -10.75 -1.32
CA ASN A 158 -15.29 -11.65 -2.29
C ASN A 158 -15.42 -11.13 -3.74
N GLU A 159 -16.55 -10.52 -4.08
CA GLU A 159 -16.76 -9.90 -5.38
C GLU A 159 -15.83 -8.69 -5.58
N VAL A 160 -15.69 -7.87 -4.54
CA VAL A 160 -14.77 -6.72 -4.54
C VAL A 160 -13.33 -7.19 -4.74
N VAL A 161 -12.86 -8.21 -4.01
CA VAL A 161 -11.50 -8.76 -4.15
C VAL A 161 -11.28 -9.31 -5.56
N ARG A 162 -12.22 -10.10 -6.08
CA ARG A 162 -12.13 -10.67 -7.41
C ARG A 162 -12.00 -9.57 -8.47
N ARG A 163 -12.88 -8.58 -8.46
CA ARG A 163 -12.85 -7.48 -9.43
C ARG A 163 -11.64 -6.58 -9.28
N TYR A 164 -11.19 -6.38 -8.07
CA TYR A 164 -9.94 -5.67 -7.82
C TYR A 164 -8.78 -6.37 -8.51
N ASN A 165 -8.65 -7.68 -8.32
CA ASN A 165 -7.58 -8.47 -8.93
C ASN A 165 -7.70 -8.53 -10.46
N ASP A 166 -8.92 -8.63 -11.00
CA ASP A 166 -9.16 -8.58 -12.44
C ASP A 166 -8.72 -7.24 -13.04
N LYS A 167 -8.97 -6.14 -12.33
CA LYS A 167 -8.69 -4.78 -12.82
C LYS A 167 -7.25 -4.32 -12.59
N PHE A 168 -6.68 -4.65 -11.43
CA PHE A 168 -5.40 -4.12 -10.97
C PHE A 168 -4.32 -5.20 -10.78
N GLY A 169 -4.69 -6.47 -10.61
CA GLY A 169 -3.75 -7.56 -10.38
C GLY A 169 -2.87 -7.91 -11.59
N ALA A 170 -3.31 -7.60 -12.81
CA ALA A 170 -2.51 -7.82 -14.01
C ALA A 170 -1.31 -6.87 -14.15
N GLY A 171 -1.36 -5.70 -13.49
CA GLY A 171 -0.26 -4.70 -13.52
C GLY A 171 1.00 -5.17 -12.79
N GLU A 172 0.87 -6.03 -11.81
CA GLU A 172 2.01 -6.51 -11.01
C GLU A 172 2.75 -7.68 -11.67
N LYS A 173 2.06 -8.48 -12.49
CA LYS A 173 2.71 -9.46 -13.37
C LYS A 173 3.59 -8.79 -14.44
N ALA A 174 3.31 -7.54 -14.80
CA ALA A 174 4.11 -6.75 -15.74
C ALA A 174 5.25 -5.96 -15.05
N ALA A 175 5.09 -5.54 -13.79
CA ALA A 175 6.12 -4.81 -13.04
C ALA A 175 7.26 -5.70 -12.52
N GLY A 176 7.04 -7.01 -12.44
CA GLY A 176 8.10 -8.00 -12.16
C GLY A 176 9.06 -8.26 -13.34
N LYS A 177 8.74 -7.73 -14.54
CA LYS A 177 9.66 -7.67 -15.67
C LYS A 177 10.37 -6.32 -15.59
N ALA A 178 11.64 -6.35 -15.16
CA ALA A 178 12.52 -5.18 -15.11
C ALA A 178 12.34 -4.29 -16.35
N PRO A 179 12.32 -2.95 -16.19
CA PRO A 179 12.32 -2.07 -17.35
C PRO A 179 13.52 -2.39 -18.23
N PRO A 180 13.38 -2.38 -19.57
CA PRO A 180 14.50 -2.54 -20.45
C PRO A 180 15.51 -1.46 -20.09
N LYS A 181 16.76 -1.86 -19.78
CA LYS A 181 17.89 -0.95 -19.65
C LYS A 181 17.85 -0.03 -20.85
N THR A 182 17.44 1.21 -20.66
CA THR A 182 17.67 2.27 -21.64
C THR A 182 19.15 2.27 -21.92
N ALA A 183 19.49 1.91 -23.15
CA ALA A 183 20.83 1.94 -23.67
C ALA A 183 21.38 3.35 -23.42
N GLN A 184 22.34 3.45 -22.53
CA GLN A 184 23.10 4.66 -22.30
C GLN A 184 23.79 4.98 -23.64
N PRO A 185 23.64 6.19 -24.20
CA PRO A 185 24.36 6.56 -25.39
C PRO A 185 25.86 6.46 -25.08
N ALA A 186 26.59 5.75 -25.94
CA ALA A 186 28.03 5.61 -25.84
C ALA A 186 28.71 6.99 -25.74
N PRO A 187 29.78 7.13 -24.93
CA PRO A 187 30.54 8.36 -24.86
C PRO A 187 31.10 8.71 -26.24
N LYS A 188 30.80 9.92 -26.72
CA LYS A 188 31.40 10.44 -27.95
C LYS A 188 32.90 10.57 -27.73
N THR A 189 33.69 9.78 -28.47
CA THR A 189 35.12 9.87 -28.57
C THR A 189 35.52 11.26 -29.06
N PRO A 190 36.45 11.97 -28.40
CA PRO A 190 36.96 13.25 -28.90
C PRO A 190 37.66 13.05 -30.26
N PRO A 191 37.60 14.03 -31.18
CA PRO A 191 38.23 13.93 -32.49
C PRO A 191 39.77 13.85 -32.35
N GLN A 192 40.36 12.85 -32.97
CA GLN A 192 41.84 12.75 -33.10
C GLN A 192 42.36 13.87 -33.98
N PRO A 193 43.51 14.49 -33.63
CA PRO A 193 44.14 15.47 -34.49
C PRO A 193 44.75 14.79 -35.74
N LEU A 194 44.53 15.41 -36.89
CA LEU A 194 45.05 14.97 -38.19
C LEU A 194 46.59 15.04 -38.21
N PRO A 195 47.28 14.06 -38.84
CA PRO A 195 48.74 14.11 -39.00
C PRO A 195 49.15 15.22 -39.98
N GLY A 196 50.05 16.05 -39.51
CA GLY A 196 50.62 17.14 -40.30
C GLY A 196 51.38 16.61 -41.54
N LYS A 197 51.11 17.23 -42.71
CA LYS A 197 51.91 17.08 -43.93
C LYS A 197 53.20 17.84 -43.78
N LYS A 198 54.33 17.13 -43.96
CA LYS A 198 55.56 17.74 -44.39
C LYS A 198 55.55 17.85 -45.90
#